data_73c67bfe976567419aca968d53a8fd3d
#
_entry.id   73c67bfe976567419aca968d53a8fd3d
#
_cell.length_a   1.000
_cell.length_b   1.000
_cell.length_c   1.000
_cell.angle_alpha   90.00
_cell.angle_beta   90.00
_cell.angle_gamma   90.00
#
_symmetry.space_group_name_H-M   'P 1'
#
loop_
_entity.id
_entity.type
_entity.pdbx_description
1 polymer ?
#
loop_
_entity_poly.entity_id
_entity_poly.type
_entity_poly.pdbx_seq_one_letter_code
_entity_poly.pdbx_strand_id
1 'polypeptide(L)'
;HFSTSSILFADFVGFTKLVEKLEAGDLIETLTVFFKGFDRLAKKHNVTKVKTIGDCYMCVSGIPEQEKEHALNMCAFALDMLKFVEGINIQHEVLEKPIWKLRIGIHSGPLIANFQVGAFDVWGDSVNIAARMESSGEAGKVHISEKTADHLGSEASLTARGEVELKNKGCFRTFFIN
;
A
#
# COMPACT_ATOMS: atom_id res chain seq x y z
N HIS A 1 17.65 -13.14 -0.94
CA HIS A 1 17.63 -12.09 -1.96
C HIS A 1 16.59 -12.45 -3.02
N PHE A 2 15.72 -11.52 -3.36
CA PHE A 2 14.72 -11.65 -4.41
C PHE A 2 15.02 -10.64 -5.50
N SER A 3 15.06 -11.08 -6.75
CA SER A 3 15.44 -10.24 -7.91
C SER A 3 14.35 -9.24 -8.28
N THR A 4 13.08 -9.60 -8.03
CA THR A 4 11.93 -8.71 -8.23
C THR A 4 10.80 -9.13 -7.31
N SER A 5 10.17 -8.14 -6.69
CA SER A 5 8.98 -8.28 -5.83
C SER A 5 8.25 -6.94 -5.84
N SER A 6 6.98 -6.91 -5.50
CA SER A 6 6.23 -5.66 -5.35
C SER A 6 6.07 -5.32 -3.87
N ILE A 7 6.35 -4.09 -3.53
CA ILE A 7 6.24 -3.56 -2.16
C ILE A 7 5.16 -2.48 -2.16
N LEU A 8 4.29 -2.52 -1.16
CA LEU A 8 3.22 -1.55 -0.95
C LEU A 8 3.34 -0.92 0.43
N PHE A 9 3.17 0.40 0.45
CA PHE A 9 2.85 1.17 1.64
C PHE A 9 1.47 1.80 1.49
N ALA A 10 0.66 1.70 2.53
CA ALA A 10 -0.64 2.33 2.61
C ALA A 10 -0.76 3.09 3.92
N ASP A 11 -1.11 4.37 3.87
CA ASP A 11 -1.14 5.28 5.00
C ASP A 11 -2.43 6.12 4.99
N PHE A 12 -2.94 6.47 6.17
CA PHE A 12 -4.14 7.29 6.28
C PHE A 12 -3.80 8.77 6.25
N VAL A 13 -4.34 9.47 5.26
CA VAL A 13 -4.11 10.93 5.09
C VAL A 13 -4.74 11.70 6.23
N GLY A 14 -3.95 12.57 6.87
CA GLY A 14 -4.44 13.41 7.97
C GLY A 14 -4.65 12.67 9.28
N PHE A 15 -4.03 11.49 9.46
CA PHE A 15 -4.14 10.67 10.66
C PHE A 15 -3.89 11.44 11.95
N THR A 16 -2.84 12.27 12.02
CA THR A 16 -2.54 13.09 13.20
C THR A 16 -3.72 13.97 13.63
N LYS A 17 -4.44 14.57 12.67
CA LYS A 17 -5.64 15.38 12.95
C LYS A 17 -6.84 14.53 13.38
N LEU A 18 -6.91 13.27 12.92
CA LEU A 18 -7.95 12.32 13.35
C LEU A 18 -7.71 11.88 14.80
N VAL A 19 -6.46 11.63 15.17
CA VAL A 19 -6.05 11.27 16.54
C VAL A 19 -6.45 12.35 17.55
N GLU A 20 -6.31 13.63 17.18
CA GLU A 20 -6.70 14.76 18.05
C GLU A 20 -8.22 14.87 18.29
N LYS A 21 -9.03 14.28 17.41
CA LYS A 21 -10.50 14.39 17.44
C LYS A 21 -11.21 13.14 17.97
N LEU A 22 -10.52 12.02 18.04
CA LEU A 22 -11.09 10.73 18.43
C LEU A 22 -10.66 10.35 19.84
N GLU A 23 -11.55 9.70 20.56
CA GLU A 23 -11.21 8.97 21.79
C GLU A 23 -10.22 7.85 21.45
N ALA A 24 -9.25 7.59 22.32
CA ALA A 24 -8.21 6.59 22.08
C ALA A 24 -8.78 5.19 21.81
N GLY A 25 -9.88 4.83 22.47
CA GLY A 25 -10.59 3.56 22.25
C GLY A 25 -11.16 3.43 20.85
N ASP A 26 -11.87 4.46 20.37
CA ASP A 26 -12.49 4.51 19.05
C ASP A 26 -11.44 4.47 17.93
N LEU A 27 -10.30 5.15 18.14
CA LEU A 27 -9.18 5.14 17.22
C LEU A 27 -8.60 3.73 17.05
N ILE A 28 -8.30 3.05 18.17
CA ILE A 28 -7.74 1.70 18.16
C ILE A 28 -8.72 0.70 17.54
N GLU A 29 -10.01 0.80 17.88
CA GLU A 29 -11.04 -0.05 17.32
C GLU A 29 -11.13 0.12 15.79
N THR A 30 -11.19 1.36 15.32
CA THR A 30 -11.29 1.66 13.88
C THR A 30 -10.05 1.18 13.12
N LEU A 31 -8.83 1.45 13.61
CA LEU A 31 -7.60 0.92 13.00
C LEU A 31 -7.58 -0.62 12.99
N THR A 32 -8.06 -1.24 14.05
CA THR A 32 -8.15 -2.70 14.14
C THR A 32 -9.09 -3.26 13.06
N VAL A 33 -10.22 -2.62 12.81
CA VAL A 33 -11.15 -3.00 11.74
C VAL A 33 -10.47 -2.90 10.37
N PHE A 34 -9.79 -1.79 10.07
CA PHE A 34 -9.08 -1.61 8.82
C PHE A 34 -7.98 -2.66 8.64
N PHE A 35 -7.11 -2.85 9.61
CA PHE A 35 -5.98 -3.78 9.49
C PHE A 35 -6.43 -5.24 9.40
N LYS A 36 -7.45 -5.66 10.13
CA LYS A 36 -8.05 -7.00 9.97
C LYS A 36 -8.67 -7.18 8.58
N GLY A 37 -9.29 -6.15 8.03
CA GLY A 37 -9.80 -6.14 6.66
C GLY A 37 -8.68 -6.29 5.64
N PHE A 38 -7.61 -5.51 5.79
CA PHE A 38 -6.43 -5.60 4.93
C PHE A 38 -5.73 -6.96 5.03
N ASP A 39 -5.63 -7.55 6.22
CA ASP A 39 -5.06 -8.89 6.41
C ASP A 39 -5.88 -9.97 5.67
N ARG A 40 -7.21 -9.85 5.62
CA ARG A 40 -8.08 -10.77 4.85
C ARG A 40 -7.88 -10.59 3.34
N LEU A 41 -7.82 -9.34 2.87
CA LEU A 41 -7.57 -9.03 1.47
C LEU A 41 -6.17 -9.46 1.02
N ALA A 42 -5.15 -9.31 1.87
CA ALA A 42 -3.81 -9.77 1.61
C ALA A 42 -3.76 -11.27 1.32
N LYS A 43 -4.44 -12.07 2.15
CA LYS A 43 -4.57 -13.52 1.92
C LYS A 43 -5.30 -13.84 0.60
N LYS A 44 -6.36 -13.10 0.28
CA LYS A 44 -7.12 -13.29 -0.98
C LYS A 44 -6.24 -13.08 -2.21
N HIS A 45 -5.33 -12.12 -2.16
CA HIS A 45 -4.49 -11.71 -3.29
C HIS A 45 -3.06 -12.28 -3.24
N ASN A 46 -2.78 -13.24 -2.37
CA ASN A 46 -1.44 -13.81 -2.19
C ASN A 46 -0.36 -12.75 -1.89
N VAL A 47 -0.70 -11.81 -1.01
CA VAL A 47 0.17 -10.75 -0.53
C VAL A 47 0.57 -11.04 0.91
N THR A 48 1.84 -10.86 1.24
CA THR A 48 2.40 -11.09 2.57
C THR A 48 2.53 -9.78 3.33
N LYS A 49 1.83 -9.67 4.45
CA LYS A 49 2.01 -8.55 5.38
C LYS A 49 3.42 -8.59 5.97
N VAL A 50 4.10 -7.46 5.96
CA VAL A 50 5.38 -7.30 6.65
C VAL A 50 5.15 -6.81 8.06
N LYS A 51 4.58 -5.61 8.21
CA LYS A 51 4.31 -4.96 9.50
C LYS A 51 3.37 -3.77 9.36
N THR A 52 2.93 -3.26 10.48
CA THR A 52 2.33 -1.92 10.57
C THR A 52 3.31 -0.97 11.26
N ILE A 53 3.31 0.29 10.84
CA ILE A 53 4.13 1.38 11.40
C ILE A 53 3.16 2.52 11.72
N GLY A 54 2.67 2.56 12.97
CA GLY A 54 1.56 3.45 13.31
C GLY A 54 0.30 3.11 12.50
N ASP A 55 -0.20 4.05 11.72
CA ASP A 55 -1.33 3.89 10.80
C ASP A 55 -0.94 3.41 9.39
N CYS A 56 0.35 3.18 9.15
CA CYS A 56 0.85 2.68 7.87
C CYS A 56 0.87 1.15 7.84
N TYR A 57 0.32 0.57 6.77
CA TYR A 57 0.35 -0.86 6.48
C TYR A 57 1.40 -1.16 5.42
N MET A 58 2.35 -2.04 5.71
CA MET A 58 3.41 -2.45 4.80
C MET A 58 3.28 -3.92 4.43
N CYS A 59 3.32 -4.22 3.14
CA CYS A 59 3.24 -5.59 2.64
C CYS A 59 4.07 -5.78 1.36
N VAL A 60 4.24 -7.04 0.97
CA VAL A 60 5.05 -7.46 -0.18
C VAL A 60 4.40 -8.62 -0.91
N SER A 61 4.57 -8.70 -2.22
CA SER A 61 4.15 -9.81 -3.07
C SER A 61 5.33 -10.33 -3.91
N GLY A 62 5.32 -11.65 -4.22
CA GLY A 62 6.43 -12.32 -4.91
C GLY A 62 7.49 -12.86 -3.95
N ILE A 63 7.14 -13.11 -2.69
CA ILE A 63 7.95 -13.79 -1.68
C ILE A 63 7.04 -14.62 -0.75
N PRO A 64 7.50 -15.74 -0.17
CA PRO A 64 8.83 -16.35 -0.30
C PRO A 64 9.08 -16.99 -1.66
N GLU A 65 8.04 -17.27 -2.42
CA GLU A 65 8.14 -17.83 -3.77
C GLU A 65 8.10 -16.69 -4.80
N GLN A 66 9.04 -16.71 -5.75
CA GLN A 66 9.02 -15.74 -6.84
C GLN A 66 7.84 -16.01 -7.77
N GLU A 67 6.89 -15.08 -7.81
CA GLU A 67 5.72 -15.13 -8.67
C GLU A 67 5.81 -14.07 -9.76
N LYS A 68 5.50 -14.47 -11.00
CA LYS A 68 5.48 -13.54 -12.13
C LYS A 68 4.38 -12.48 -11.98
N GLU A 69 3.29 -12.84 -11.31
CA GLU A 69 2.10 -12.00 -11.13
C GLU A 69 2.16 -11.10 -9.87
N HIS A 70 3.33 -10.98 -9.22
CA HIS A 70 3.47 -10.21 -7.99
C HIS A 70 2.94 -8.77 -8.08
N ALA A 71 3.15 -8.09 -9.21
CA ALA A 71 2.67 -6.73 -9.41
C ALA A 71 1.15 -6.68 -9.63
N LEU A 72 0.60 -7.63 -10.39
CA LEU A 72 -0.83 -7.74 -10.62
C LEU A 72 -1.58 -8.03 -9.30
N ASN A 73 -1.10 -9.00 -8.54
CA ASN A 73 -1.65 -9.35 -7.22
C ASN A 73 -1.62 -8.16 -6.27
N MET A 74 -0.51 -7.43 -6.24
CA MET A 74 -0.36 -6.24 -5.40
C MET A 74 -1.30 -5.11 -5.80
N CYS A 75 -1.45 -4.84 -7.10
CA CYS A 75 -2.34 -3.80 -7.60
C CYS A 75 -3.82 -4.14 -7.36
N ALA A 76 -4.21 -5.40 -7.58
CA ALA A 76 -5.56 -5.87 -7.28
C ALA A 76 -5.88 -5.77 -5.78
N PHE A 77 -4.93 -6.13 -4.93
CA PHE A 77 -5.02 -5.95 -3.48
C PHE A 77 -5.22 -4.47 -3.11
N ALA A 78 -4.41 -3.57 -3.68
CA ALA A 78 -4.47 -2.14 -3.40
C ALA A 78 -5.84 -1.52 -3.79
N LEU A 79 -6.39 -1.90 -4.94
CA LEU A 79 -7.72 -1.46 -5.37
C LEU A 79 -8.82 -1.98 -4.44
N ASP A 80 -8.73 -3.23 -3.99
CA ASP A 80 -9.67 -3.79 -3.02
C ASP A 80 -9.54 -3.11 -1.63
N MET A 81 -8.33 -2.69 -1.22
CA MET A 81 -8.14 -1.88 -0.01
C MET A 81 -8.92 -0.55 -0.09
N LEU A 82 -8.83 0.16 -1.22
CA LEU A 82 -9.59 1.42 -1.40
C LEU A 82 -11.09 1.19 -1.31
N LYS A 83 -11.62 0.16 -1.99
CA LYS A 83 -13.04 -0.21 -1.93
C LYS A 83 -13.50 -0.57 -0.52
N PHE A 84 -12.65 -1.28 0.23
CA PHE A 84 -12.94 -1.65 1.60
C PHE A 84 -13.03 -0.42 2.52
N VAL A 85 -12.09 0.52 2.40
CA VAL A 85 -12.12 1.79 3.16
C VAL A 85 -13.35 2.61 2.78
N GLU A 86 -13.70 2.70 1.50
CA GLU A 86 -14.90 3.39 1.05
C GLU A 86 -16.18 2.77 1.62
N GLY A 87 -16.28 1.44 1.66
CA GLY A 87 -17.40 0.74 2.27
C GLY A 87 -17.57 1.04 3.76
N ILE A 88 -16.46 1.19 4.51
CA ILE A 88 -16.51 1.63 5.91
C ILE A 88 -16.90 3.10 6.02
N ASN A 89 -16.38 3.95 5.14
CA ASN A 89 -16.72 5.38 5.12
C ASN A 89 -18.21 5.64 4.91
N ILE A 90 -18.87 4.87 4.05
CA ILE A 90 -20.33 4.95 3.86
C ILE A 90 -21.07 4.70 5.18
N GLN A 91 -20.63 3.71 5.97
CA GLN A 91 -21.20 3.45 7.29
C GLN A 91 -20.88 4.57 8.29
N HIS A 92 -19.64 5.09 8.24
CA HIS A 92 -19.21 6.20 9.08
C HIS A 92 -20.01 7.48 8.80
N GLU A 93 -20.32 7.76 7.53
CA GLU A 93 -21.12 8.93 7.15
C GLU A 93 -22.52 8.87 7.77
N VAL A 94 -23.19 7.71 7.72
CA VAL A 94 -24.50 7.49 8.36
C VAL A 94 -24.43 7.66 9.88
N LEU A 95 -23.31 7.29 10.49
CA LEU A 95 -23.10 7.35 11.95
C LEU A 95 -22.45 8.66 12.41
N GLU A 96 -22.28 9.63 11.50
CA GLU A 96 -21.59 10.91 11.77
C GLU A 96 -20.17 10.72 12.34
N LYS A 97 -19.50 9.62 11.96
CA LYS A 97 -18.11 9.32 12.31
C LYS A 97 -17.13 9.92 11.30
N PRO A 98 -15.85 10.13 11.69
CA PRO A 98 -14.84 10.65 10.79
C PRO A 98 -14.63 9.78 9.54
N ILE A 99 -14.42 10.43 8.39
CA ILE A 99 -14.11 9.79 7.12
C ILE A 99 -12.61 9.60 7.00
N TRP A 100 -12.20 8.40 6.62
CA TRP A 100 -10.82 8.00 6.47
C TRP A 100 -10.41 7.99 5.00
N LYS A 101 -9.25 8.55 4.70
CA LYS A 101 -8.71 8.59 3.35
C LYS A 101 -7.40 7.85 3.29
N LEU A 102 -7.36 6.78 2.50
CA LEU A 102 -6.17 5.96 2.31
C LEU A 102 -5.36 6.48 1.11
N ARG A 103 -4.03 6.50 1.25
CA ARG A 103 -3.07 6.80 0.20
C ARG A 103 -2.16 5.60 0.04
N ILE A 104 -1.98 5.12 -1.19
CA ILE A 104 -1.24 3.89 -1.48
C ILE A 104 -0.14 4.16 -2.49
N GLY A 105 1.06 3.62 -2.21
CA GLY A 105 2.20 3.64 -3.12
C GLY A 105 2.77 2.24 -3.31
N ILE A 106 3.10 1.90 -4.57
CA ILE A 106 3.67 0.61 -4.95
C ILE A 106 4.92 0.81 -5.81
N HIS A 107 5.96 0.04 -5.50
CA HIS A 107 7.15 -0.09 -6.33
C HIS A 107 7.54 -1.56 -6.47
N SER A 108 8.03 -1.92 -7.65
CA SER A 108 8.56 -3.27 -7.94
C SER A 108 10.06 -3.22 -8.17
N GLY A 109 10.79 -4.14 -7.55
CA GLY A 109 12.23 -4.21 -7.68
C GLY A 109 12.86 -5.25 -6.73
N PRO A 110 14.21 -5.32 -6.69
CA PRO A 110 14.92 -6.27 -5.85
C PRO A 110 14.82 -5.91 -4.37
N LEU A 111 14.77 -6.92 -3.51
CA LEU A 111 14.80 -6.78 -2.06
C LEU A 111 15.53 -7.93 -1.36
N ILE A 112 15.84 -7.73 -0.10
CA ILE A 112 16.33 -8.73 0.83
C ILE A 112 15.23 -8.98 1.84
N ALA A 113 14.90 -10.25 2.10
CA ALA A 113 13.94 -10.64 3.13
C ALA A 113 14.60 -11.51 4.20
N ASN A 114 14.16 -11.34 5.45
CA ASN A 114 14.50 -12.20 6.57
C ASN A 114 13.21 -12.91 7.03
N PHE A 115 13.27 -14.24 7.05
CA PHE A 115 12.13 -15.11 7.44
C PHE A 115 12.30 -15.70 8.84
N GLN A 116 13.08 -15.09 9.70
CA GLN A 116 13.21 -15.58 11.08
C GLN A 116 11.86 -15.54 11.80
N VAL A 117 11.58 -16.58 12.56
CA VAL A 117 10.33 -16.69 13.33
C VAL A 117 10.19 -15.49 14.27
N GLY A 118 9.09 -14.75 14.12
CA GLY A 118 8.79 -13.55 14.92
C GLY A 118 9.46 -12.25 14.44
N ALA A 119 10.25 -12.28 13.36
CA ALA A 119 10.99 -11.11 12.85
C ALA A 119 11.00 -11.05 11.31
N PHE A 120 9.87 -11.34 10.64
CA PHE A 120 9.79 -11.15 9.19
C PHE A 120 9.92 -9.67 8.85
N ASP A 121 10.92 -9.33 8.06
CA ASP A 121 11.12 -7.98 7.54
C ASP A 121 11.82 -8.00 6.17
N VAL A 122 11.73 -6.87 5.45
CA VAL A 122 12.35 -6.70 4.13
C VAL A 122 13.13 -5.40 4.06
N TRP A 123 14.24 -5.43 3.29
CA TRP A 123 15.14 -4.29 3.12
C TRP A 123 15.55 -4.14 1.66
N GLY A 124 15.98 -2.96 1.32
CA GLY A 124 16.54 -2.61 0.03
C GLY A 124 16.07 -1.25 -0.47
N ASP A 125 16.68 -0.79 -1.55
CA ASP A 125 16.33 0.50 -2.15
C ASP A 125 14.87 0.53 -2.65
N SER A 126 14.38 -0.60 -3.14
CA SER A 126 12.98 -0.76 -3.59
C SER A 126 11.97 -0.49 -2.49
N VAL A 127 12.29 -0.82 -1.24
CA VAL A 127 11.44 -0.53 -0.06
C VAL A 127 11.33 0.98 0.15
N ASN A 128 12.45 1.69 0.07
CA ASN A 128 12.49 3.14 0.22
C ASN A 128 11.73 3.86 -0.92
N ILE A 129 11.86 3.36 -2.16
CA ILE A 129 11.13 3.91 -3.31
C ILE A 129 9.62 3.70 -3.13
N ALA A 130 9.19 2.51 -2.69
CA ALA A 130 7.77 2.24 -2.42
C ALA A 130 7.19 3.19 -1.36
N ALA A 131 7.93 3.45 -0.28
CA ALA A 131 7.54 4.43 0.73
C ALA A 131 7.44 5.85 0.16
N ARG A 132 8.32 6.22 -0.78
CA ARG A 132 8.25 7.51 -1.48
C ARG A 132 7.09 7.57 -2.47
N MET A 133 6.77 6.47 -3.16
CA MET A 133 5.56 6.38 -3.99
C MET A 133 4.31 6.66 -3.15
N GLU A 134 4.22 6.11 -1.95
CA GLU A 134 3.12 6.39 -1.04
C GLU A 134 3.10 7.87 -0.65
N SER A 135 4.18 8.40 -0.08
CA SER A 135 4.21 9.77 0.44
C SER A 135 4.03 10.87 -0.62
N SER A 136 4.35 10.59 -1.88
CA SER A 136 4.11 11.46 -3.04
C SER A 136 2.78 11.18 -3.74
N GLY A 137 2.00 10.21 -3.28
CA GLY A 137 0.72 9.81 -3.84
C GLY A 137 -0.42 10.78 -3.52
N GLU A 138 -1.62 10.41 -3.91
CA GLU A 138 -2.86 11.14 -3.66
C GLU A 138 -3.86 10.27 -2.89
N ALA A 139 -4.61 10.89 -2.00
CA ALA A 139 -5.66 10.21 -1.24
C ALA A 139 -6.71 9.60 -2.17
N GLY A 140 -7.09 8.34 -1.89
CA GLY A 140 -8.07 7.61 -2.69
C GLY A 140 -7.53 7.05 -4.01
N LYS A 141 -6.21 7.11 -4.23
CA LYS A 141 -5.56 6.59 -5.44
C LYS A 141 -4.43 5.61 -5.12
N VAL A 142 -4.18 4.71 -6.06
CA VAL A 142 -3.02 3.80 -6.04
C VAL A 142 -1.95 4.37 -6.97
N HIS A 143 -0.86 4.84 -6.40
CA HIS A 143 0.29 5.44 -7.08
C HIS A 143 1.36 4.37 -7.31
N ILE A 144 1.75 4.15 -8.56
CA ILE A 144 2.72 3.13 -8.93
C ILE A 144 3.87 3.70 -9.74
N SER A 145 5.06 3.11 -9.59
CA SER A 145 6.22 3.42 -10.41
C SER A 145 6.12 2.78 -11.80
N GLU A 146 6.86 3.31 -12.77
CA GLU A 146 7.01 2.72 -14.10
C GLU A 146 7.44 1.24 -14.04
N LYS A 147 8.39 0.89 -13.15
CA LYS A 147 8.81 -0.49 -12.95
C LYS A 147 7.67 -1.42 -12.51
N THR A 148 6.72 -0.93 -11.74
CA THR A 148 5.51 -1.70 -11.42
C THR A 148 4.60 -1.82 -12.62
N ALA A 149 4.39 -0.71 -13.35
CA ALA A 149 3.57 -0.67 -14.55
C ALA A 149 4.07 -1.66 -15.63
N ASP A 150 5.39 -1.78 -15.81
CA ASP A 150 6.01 -2.72 -16.76
C ASP A 150 5.64 -4.19 -16.50
N HIS A 151 5.30 -4.55 -15.26
CA HIS A 151 4.86 -5.89 -14.89
C HIS A 151 3.37 -6.15 -15.08
N LEU A 152 2.55 -5.12 -15.36
CA LEU A 152 1.08 -5.27 -15.39
C LEU A 152 0.52 -5.69 -16.75
N GLY A 153 1.30 -5.61 -17.82
CA GLY A 153 0.82 -5.88 -19.17
C GLY A 153 -0.12 -4.80 -19.73
N SER A 154 -0.59 -5.01 -20.95
CA SER A 154 -1.35 -4.01 -21.72
C SER A 154 -2.82 -3.85 -21.30
N GLU A 155 -3.35 -4.76 -20.48
CA GLU A 155 -4.76 -4.74 -20.05
C GLU A 155 -4.99 -3.85 -18.80
N ALA A 156 -3.91 -3.45 -18.13
CA ALA A 156 -4.03 -2.59 -16.95
C ALA A 156 -4.49 -1.17 -17.33
N SER A 157 -5.54 -0.70 -16.67
CA SER A 157 -6.00 0.67 -16.86
C SER A 157 -5.12 1.62 -16.04
N LEU A 158 -4.23 2.33 -16.73
CA LEU A 158 -3.27 3.25 -16.13
C LEU A 158 -3.53 4.69 -16.59
N THR A 159 -3.47 5.61 -15.65
CA THR A 159 -3.44 7.05 -15.93
C THR A 159 -2.04 7.57 -15.64
N ALA A 160 -1.36 8.13 -16.66
CA ALA A 160 -0.04 8.72 -16.47
C ALA A 160 -0.15 9.93 -15.52
N ARG A 161 0.64 9.91 -14.46
CA ARG A 161 0.78 11.06 -13.56
C ARG A 161 1.91 11.99 -14.01
N GLY A 162 2.89 11.44 -14.72
CA GLY A 162 4.09 12.12 -15.14
C GLY A 162 5.30 11.82 -14.25
N GLU A 163 6.29 12.67 -14.33
CA GLU A 163 7.52 12.56 -13.56
C GLU A 163 7.32 13.13 -12.14
N VAL A 164 7.76 12.37 -11.15
CA VAL A 164 7.74 12.76 -9.75
C VAL A 164 9.16 12.70 -9.21
N GLU A 165 9.63 13.80 -8.65
CA GLU A 165 10.91 13.85 -7.97
C GLU A 165 10.77 13.19 -6.58
N LEU A 166 11.47 12.08 -6.38
CA LEU A 166 11.52 11.40 -5.10
C LEU A 166 12.76 11.85 -4.33
N LYS A 167 12.55 12.31 -3.11
CA LYS A 167 13.64 12.81 -2.24
C LYS A 167 14.82 11.82 -2.19
N ASN A 168 15.99 12.26 -2.61
CA ASN A 168 17.24 11.50 -2.67
C ASN A 168 17.22 10.27 -3.61
N LYS A 169 16.28 10.21 -4.58
CA LYS A 169 16.13 9.09 -5.52
C LYS A 169 16.07 9.54 -6.98
N GLY A 170 15.90 10.83 -7.23
CA GLY A 170 15.74 11.39 -8.58
C GLY A 170 14.30 11.35 -9.09
N CYS A 171 14.15 11.57 -10.40
CA CYS A 171 12.85 11.61 -11.07
C CYS A 171 12.39 10.21 -11.48
N PHE A 172 11.13 9.91 -11.20
CA PHE A 172 10.47 8.66 -11.56
C PHE A 172 9.22 8.94 -12.37
N ARG A 173 9.10 8.25 -13.49
CA ARG A 173 7.85 8.22 -14.24
C ARG A 173 6.84 7.37 -13.47
N THR A 174 5.65 7.91 -13.27
CA THR A 174 4.66 7.32 -12.39
C THR A 174 3.26 7.32 -12.97
N PHE A 175 2.41 6.46 -12.44
CA PHE A 175 1.05 6.24 -12.91
C PHE A 175 0.10 6.10 -11.70
N PHE A 176 -1.18 6.34 -11.96
CA PHE A 176 -2.26 5.84 -11.11
C PHE A 176 -2.89 4.64 -11.80
N ILE A 177 -3.19 3.59 -11.04
CA ILE A 177 -3.99 2.47 -11.52
C ILE A 177 -5.46 2.71 -11.16
N ASN A 178 -6.37 2.37 -12.10
CA ASN A 178 -7.81 2.57 -11.98
C ASN A 178 -8.53 1.25 -11.86
#